data_fa42fab259515d68b75142d92a6db03d
#
_entry.id   fa42fab259515d68b75142d92a6db03d
#
_cell.length_a   1.000
_cell.length_b   1.000
_cell.length_c   1.000
_cell.angle_alpha   90.00
_cell.angle_beta   90.00
_cell.angle_gamma   90.00
#
_symmetry.space_group_name_H-M   'P 1'
#
loop_
_entity.id
_entity.type
_entity.pdbx_description
1 polymer ?
#
loop_
_entity_poly.entity_id
_entity_poly.type
_entity_poly.pdbx_seq_one_letter_code
_entity_poly.pdbx_strand_id
1 'polypeptide(L)'
;MLVSLIMPTLNRFDDIYIFMESLLEQTYKNFELIIVDQNDNDKVKEIADKYVDRLDIKYIKSDKKGLSYNRNIGIDAAQGKILAFPDDDCAYKPDTIEKAINFFEKNNEYKIYSCKTMDFNEVDTFKQMHNGICDINSLNVMDTITSITFFVLFEDRNYLKFDERLGVGGEFGAGEEVDYILELLSRGYKGRYFGDDIIYHPAKKHSKSKEKYQRDFNYGRGFGALCKKEIVYRKNKKFIKIMAYKIIRNIGGIVLNKDRGYHTATIKGRINGFKEYKK
;
A
#
# COMPACT_ATOMS: atom_id res chain seq x y z
N MET A 1 14.45 -17.68 1.50
CA MET A 1 13.36 -17.41 2.48
C MET A 1 12.01 -17.47 1.79
N LEU A 2 10.93 -18.01 2.38
CA LEU A 2 9.60 -17.98 1.74
C LEU A 2 9.02 -16.57 1.80
N VAL A 3 8.45 -16.10 0.67
CA VAL A 3 7.75 -14.82 0.55
C VAL A 3 6.24 -15.08 0.40
N SER A 4 5.40 -14.44 1.21
CA SER A 4 3.95 -14.47 1.03
C SER A 4 3.49 -13.18 0.37
N LEU A 5 2.96 -13.30 -0.85
CA LEU A 5 2.35 -12.22 -1.61
C LEU A 5 0.85 -12.21 -1.30
N ILE A 6 0.36 -11.18 -0.64
CA ILE A 6 -1.03 -11.08 -0.19
C ILE A 6 -1.78 -10.10 -1.11
N MET A 7 -2.67 -10.63 -1.93
CA MET A 7 -3.42 -9.91 -2.95
C MET A 7 -4.93 -9.93 -2.67
N PRO A 8 -5.49 -8.92 -2.01
CA PRO A 8 -6.94 -8.75 -1.96
C PRO A 8 -7.46 -8.21 -3.30
N THR A 9 -8.58 -8.72 -3.76
CA THR A 9 -9.19 -8.32 -5.04
C THR A 9 -10.69 -8.06 -4.92
N LEU A 10 -11.20 -7.06 -5.65
CA LEU A 10 -12.61 -6.70 -5.73
C LEU A 10 -12.95 -6.06 -7.09
N ASN A 11 -13.88 -6.67 -7.83
CA ASN A 11 -14.41 -6.18 -9.13
C ASN A 11 -13.34 -5.98 -10.22
N ARG A 12 -12.24 -6.76 -10.17
CA ARG A 12 -11.19 -6.80 -11.18
C ARG A 12 -10.97 -8.22 -11.61
N PHE A 13 -11.02 -8.47 -12.89
CA PHE A 13 -10.91 -9.82 -13.45
C PHE A 13 -9.83 -9.87 -14.54
N ASP A 14 -9.76 -8.87 -15.40
CA ASP A 14 -8.82 -8.86 -16.53
C ASP A 14 -7.40 -8.46 -16.09
N ASP A 15 -7.30 -7.54 -15.13
CA ASP A 15 -6.01 -7.03 -14.63
C ASP A 15 -5.21 -8.12 -13.89
N ILE A 16 -5.89 -9.05 -13.20
CA ILE A 16 -5.26 -10.15 -12.45
C ILE A 16 -4.31 -10.97 -13.34
N TYR A 17 -4.66 -11.18 -14.61
CA TYR A 17 -3.82 -11.95 -15.53
C TYR A 17 -2.44 -11.32 -15.70
N ILE A 18 -2.36 -9.99 -15.76
CA ILE A 18 -1.08 -9.26 -15.91
C ILE A 18 -0.19 -9.55 -14.70
N PHE A 19 -0.75 -9.49 -13.51
CA PHE A 19 0.00 -9.79 -12.28
C PHE A 19 0.44 -11.27 -12.24
N MET A 20 -0.47 -12.21 -12.52
CA MET A 20 -0.18 -13.66 -12.53
C MET A 20 0.94 -14.01 -13.50
N GLU A 21 0.90 -13.49 -14.73
CA GLU A 21 1.98 -13.72 -15.71
C GLU A 21 3.31 -13.12 -15.24
N SER A 22 3.29 -11.94 -14.61
CA SER A 22 4.51 -11.34 -14.04
C SER A 22 5.13 -12.18 -12.91
N LEU A 23 4.32 -12.96 -12.19
CA LEU A 23 4.80 -13.89 -11.16
C LEU A 23 5.45 -15.14 -11.77
N LEU A 24 4.95 -15.62 -12.89
CA LEU A 24 5.57 -16.75 -13.61
C LEU A 24 7.00 -16.40 -14.09
N GLU A 25 7.26 -15.13 -14.38
CA GLU A 25 8.53 -14.64 -14.84
C GLU A 25 9.56 -14.38 -13.73
N GLN A 26 9.16 -14.43 -12.43
CA GLN A 26 10.07 -14.16 -11.35
C GLN A 26 11.27 -15.13 -11.35
N THR A 27 12.47 -14.58 -11.17
CA THR A 27 13.72 -15.38 -11.04
C THR A 27 13.76 -16.12 -9.72
N TYR A 28 13.26 -15.51 -8.65
CA TYR A 28 13.11 -16.15 -7.33
C TYR A 28 11.78 -16.90 -7.26
N LYS A 29 11.82 -18.22 -7.02
CA LYS A 29 10.62 -19.09 -7.09
C LYS A 29 10.04 -19.48 -5.74
N ASN A 30 10.71 -19.21 -4.63
CA ASN A 30 10.22 -19.62 -3.31
C ASN A 30 9.26 -18.56 -2.72
N PHE A 31 8.07 -18.48 -3.28
CA PHE A 31 6.98 -17.61 -2.82
C PHE A 31 5.63 -18.32 -2.94
N GLU A 32 4.67 -17.91 -2.13
CA GLU A 32 3.25 -18.24 -2.22
C GLU A 32 2.43 -17.00 -2.58
N LEU A 33 1.35 -17.17 -3.33
CA LEU A 33 0.36 -16.12 -3.63
C LEU A 33 -0.93 -16.40 -2.85
N ILE A 34 -1.32 -15.49 -1.97
CA ILE A 34 -2.56 -15.56 -1.19
C ILE A 34 -3.56 -14.59 -1.81
N ILE A 35 -4.54 -15.13 -2.52
CA ILE A 35 -5.61 -14.34 -3.14
C ILE A 35 -6.77 -14.27 -2.15
N VAL A 36 -7.17 -13.06 -1.75
CA VAL A 36 -8.33 -12.84 -0.88
C VAL A 36 -9.43 -12.17 -1.70
N ASP A 37 -10.38 -12.98 -2.16
CA ASP A 37 -11.44 -12.58 -3.08
C ASP A 37 -12.67 -12.04 -2.35
N GLN A 38 -13.00 -10.76 -2.59
CA GLN A 38 -14.14 -10.04 -2.00
C GLN A 38 -15.37 -10.00 -2.94
N ASN A 39 -15.32 -10.66 -4.09
CA ASN A 39 -16.42 -10.67 -5.05
C ASN A 39 -17.54 -11.64 -4.64
N ASP A 40 -18.75 -11.35 -5.08
CA ASP A 40 -19.93 -12.21 -4.83
C ASP A 40 -20.07 -13.36 -5.87
N ASN A 41 -19.07 -13.52 -6.80
CA ASN A 41 -19.04 -14.54 -7.84
C ASN A 41 -17.71 -15.31 -7.80
N ASP A 42 -17.57 -16.37 -8.62
CA ASP A 42 -16.40 -17.26 -8.61
C ASP A 42 -15.38 -16.96 -9.71
N LYS A 43 -15.50 -15.85 -10.44
CA LYS A 43 -14.61 -15.52 -11.56
C LYS A 43 -13.13 -15.47 -11.17
N VAL A 44 -12.81 -14.90 -9.99
CA VAL A 44 -11.43 -14.87 -9.50
C VAL A 44 -10.92 -16.28 -9.20
N LYS A 45 -11.77 -17.15 -8.65
CA LYS A 45 -11.43 -18.55 -8.43
C LYS A 45 -11.13 -19.26 -9.75
N GLU A 46 -11.99 -19.09 -10.75
CA GLU A 46 -11.80 -19.67 -12.10
C GLU A 46 -10.49 -19.18 -12.76
N ILE A 47 -10.07 -17.92 -12.49
CA ILE A 47 -8.78 -17.41 -12.93
C ILE A 47 -7.65 -18.08 -12.15
N ALA A 48 -7.72 -18.14 -10.83
CA ALA A 48 -6.69 -18.75 -9.99
C ALA A 48 -6.48 -20.22 -10.35
N ASP A 49 -7.56 -20.98 -10.60
CA ASP A 49 -7.52 -22.41 -10.95
C ASP A 49 -6.72 -22.68 -12.25
N LYS A 50 -6.55 -21.69 -13.15
CA LYS A 50 -5.71 -21.83 -14.35
C LYS A 50 -4.21 -21.77 -14.07
N TYR A 51 -3.82 -21.35 -12.88
CA TYR A 51 -2.42 -21.11 -12.51
C TYR A 51 -1.90 -22.04 -11.41
N VAL A 52 -2.75 -22.83 -10.74
CA VAL A 52 -2.38 -23.70 -9.60
C VAL A 52 -1.28 -24.73 -9.91
N ASP A 53 -1.16 -25.16 -11.17
CA ASP A 53 -0.10 -26.08 -11.59
C ASP A 53 1.26 -25.39 -11.79
N ARG A 54 1.29 -24.04 -11.79
CA ARG A 54 2.48 -23.23 -12.10
C ARG A 54 2.87 -22.29 -10.96
N LEU A 55 1.94 -21.93 -10.08
CA LEU A 55 2.13 -21.04 -8.94
C LEU A 55 1.57 -21.69 -7.67
N ASP A 56 2.25 -21.52 -6.55
CA ASP A 56 1.72 -21.88 -5.23
C ASP A 56 0.66 -20.85 -4.81
N ILE A 57 -0.62 -21.18 -5.04
CA ILE A 57 -1.75 -20.29 -4.82
C ILE A 57 -2.61 -20.78 -3.67
N LYS A 58 -2.84 -19.89 -2.69
CA LYS A 58 -3.84 -20.06 -1.66
C LYS A 58 -5.01 -19.11 -1.93
N TYR A 59 -6.14 -19.65 -2.35
CA TYR A 59 -7.37 -18.87 -2.58
C TYR A 59 -8.24 -18.85 -1.33
N ILE A 60 -8.70 -17.66 -0.94
CA ILE A 60 -9.59 -17.43 0.19
C ILE A 60 -10.76 -16.55 -0.26
N LYS A 61 -11.98 -17.03 -0.11
CA LYS A 61 -13.19 -16.24 -0.30
C LYS A 61 -13.47 -15.44 0.97
N SER A 62 -13.67 -14.14 0.82
CA SER A 62 -14.04 -13.25 1.91
C SER A 62 -15.48 -12.83 1.81
N ASP A 63 -16.18 -12.81 2.93
CA ASP A 63 -17.58 -12.38 3.06
C ASP A 63 -17.73 -10.88 3.34
N LYS A 64 -16.61 -10.17 3.62
CA LYS A 64 -16.60 -8.76 3.97
C LYS A 64 -15.69 -7.95 3.06
N LYS A 65 -16.20 -6.83 2.57
CA LYS A 65 -15.44 -5.87 1.77
C LYS A 65 -14.59 -4.96 2.65
N GLY A 66 -13.41 -4.59 2.17
CA GLY A 66 -12.47 -3.69 2.85
C GLY A 66 -11.02 -4.12 2.67
N LEU A 67 -10.18 -3.21 2.16
CA LEU A 67 -8.80 -3.51 1.77
C LEU A 67 -7.96 -4.02 2.95
N SER A 68 -7.92 -3.27 4.05
CA SER A 68 -7.13 -3.61 5.24
C SER A 68 -7.63 -4.90 5.91
N TYR A 69 -8.95 -5.09 6.00
CA TYR A 69 -9.56 -6.31 6.52
C TYR A 69 -9.11 -7.54 5.73
N ASN A 70 -9.15 -7.47 4.40
CA ASN A 70 -8.79 -8.59 3.54
C ASN A 70 -7.26 -8.82 3.48
N ARG A 71 -6.43 -7.77 3.62
CA ARG A 71 -5.00 -7.97 3.86
C ARG A 71 -4.73 -8.70 5.16
N ASN A 72 -5.50 -8.42 6.22
CA ASN A 72 -5.36 -9.12 7.49
C ASN A 72 -5.75 -10.60 7.41
N ILE A 73 -6.78 -10.97 6.63
CA ILE A 73 -7.09 -12.38 6.33
C ILE A 73 -5.90 -13.06 5.64
N GLY A 74 -5.31 -12.40 4.64
CA GLY A 74 -4.12 -12.91 3.96
C GLY A 74 -2.92 -13.04 4.88
N ILE A 75 -2.70 -12.10 5.79
CA ILE A 75 -1.65 -12.15 6.81
C ILE A 75 -1.83 -13.37 7.72
N ASP A 76 -3.05 -13.67 8.15
CA ASP A 76 -3.33 -14.85 9.00
C ASP A 76 -3.07 -16.18 8.26
N ALA A 77 -3.17 -16.16 6.94
CA ALA A 77 -2.94 -17.33 6.09
C ALA A 77 -1.48 -17.50 5.65
N ALA A 78 -0.64 -16.46 5.83
CA ALA A 78 0.73 -16.41 5.34
C ALA A 78 1.66 -17.39 6.06
N GLN A 79 2.57 -18.02 5.29
CA GLN A 79 3.59 -18.93 5.80
C GLN A 79 5.01 -18.38 5.66
N GLY A 80 5.21 -17.39 4.80
CA GLY A 80 6.51 -16.79 4.52
C GLY A 80 6.99 -15.87 5.64
N LYS A 81 8.31 -15.79 5.84
CA LYS A 81 8.90 -14.79 6.74
C LYS A 81 8.84 -13.37 6.15
N ILE A 82 8.68 -13.25 4.85
CA ILE A 82 8.57 -11.96 4.16
C ILE A 82 7.16 -11.79 3.65
N LEU A 83 6.54 -10.67 3.97
CA LEU A 83 5.24 -10.29 3.46
C LEU A 83 5.35 -9.16 2.45
N ALA A 84 4.59 -9.24 1.36
CA ALA A 84 4.36 -8.17 0.42
C ALA A 84 2.87 -8.08 0.07
N PHE A 85 2.41 -6.90 -0.36
CA PHE A 85 0.99 -6.61 -0.54
C PHE A 85 0.72 -6.05 -1.94
N PRO A 86 0.88 -6.87 -2.99
CA PRO A 86 0.55 -6.45 -4.35
C PRO A 86 -0.94 -6.13 -4.51
N ASP A 87 -1.25 -5.18 -5.38
CA ASP A 87 -2.60 -4.96 -5.88
C ASP A 87 -2.84 -5.89 -7.10
N ASP A 88 -4.09 -6.17 -7.41
CA ASP A 88 -4.51 -7.05 -8.49
C ASP A 88 -4.28 -6.50 -9.92
N ASP A 89 -3.83 -5.24 -10.03
CA ASP A 89 -3.52 -4.53 -11.28
C ASP A 89 -2.05 -4.08 -11.39
N CYS A 90 -1.17 -4.58 -10.54
CA CYS A 90 0.27 -4.31 -10.65
C CYS A 90 0.99 -5.39 -11.48
N ALA A 91 2.27 -5.15 -11.78
CA ALA A 91 3.16 -6.15 -12.35
C ALA A 91 4.57 -6.00 -11.78
N TYR A 92 5.18 -7.13 -11.44
CA TYR A 92 6.55 -7.20 -10.96
C TYR A 92 7.53 -7.38 -12.12
N LYS A 93 8.69 -6.72 -12.07
CA LYS A 93 9.81 -7.07 -12.94
C LYS A 93 10.35 -8.45 -12.58
N PRO A 94 10.98 -9.19 -13.50
CA PRO A 94 11.44 -10.57 -13.26
C PRO A 94 12.33 -10.74 -12.02
N ASP A 95 13.07 -9.71 -11.65
CA ASP A 95 14.02 -9.70 -10.53
C ASP A 95 13.49 -9.04 -9.24
N THR A 96 12.20 -8.66 -9.20
CA THR A 96 11.64 -7.87 -8.08
C THR A 96 11.74 -8.61 -6.75
N ILE A 97 11.30 -9.87 -6.68
CA ILE A 97 11.35 -10.66 -5.45
C ILE A 97 12.80 -10.97 -5.07
N GLU A 98 13.64 -11.34 -6.05
CA GLU A 98 15.06 -11.64 -5.84
C GLU A 98 15.83 -10.45 -5.25
N LYS A 99 15.57 -9.23 -5.74
CA LYS A 99 16.17 -8.00 -5.19
C LYS A 99 15.84 -7.81 -3.71
N ALA A 100 14.57 -7.98 -3.33
CA ALA A 100 14.14 -7.87 -1.95
C ALA A 100 14.83 -8.94 -1.06
N ILE A 101 14.93 -10.19 -1.52
CA ILE A 101 15.62 -11.27 -0.81
C ILE A 101 17.10 -10.96 -0.65
N ASN A 102 17.78 -10.64 -1.74
CA ASN A 102 19.22 -10.32 -1.73
C ASN A 102 19.54 -9.13 -0.82
N PHE A 103 18.61 -8.14 -0.75
CA PHE A 103 18.77 -7.03 0.17
C PHE A 103 18.71 -7.48 1.63
N PHE A 104 17.71 -8.28 2.03
CA PHE A 104 17.60 -8.77 3.41
C PHE A 104 18.75 -9.70 3.82
N GLU A 105 19.23 -10.53 2.91
CA GLU A 105 20.35 -11.43 3.17
C GLU A 105 21.69 -10.69 3.40
N LYS A 106 21.87 -9.56 2.71
CA LYS A 106 23.08 -8.72 2.82
C LYS A 106 23.03 -7.68 3.94
N ASN A 107 21.83 -7.36 4.45
CA ASN A 107 21.62 -6.25 5.38
C ASN A 107 20.71 -6.65 6.55
N ASN A 108 21.23 -7.45 7.47
CA ASN A 108 20.47 -8.06 8.58
C ASN A 108 19.75 -7.06 9.50
N GLU A 109 20.24 -5.81 9.58
CA GLU A 109 19.63 -4.75 10.40
C GLU A 109 18.39 -4.14 9.77
N TYR A 110 18.16 -4.34 8.46
CA TYR A 110 16.97 -3.84 7.77
C TYR A 110 15.89 -4.91 7.71
N LYS A 111 14.66 -4.50 7.92
CA LYS A 111 13.47 -5.36 7.89
C LYS A 111 12.40 -4.89 6.90
N ILE A 112 12.59 -3.74 6.26
CA ILE A 112 11.69 -3.19 5.26
C ILE A 112 12.52 -2.83 4.02
N TYR A 113 12.15 -3.42 2.88
CA TYR A 113 12.59 -3.03 1.55
C TYR A 113 11.43 -2.31 0.85
N SER A 114 11.68 -1.23 0.14
CA SER A 114 10.68 -0.58 -0.71
C SER A 114 11.30 -0.04 -1.98
N CYS A 115 10.48 0.12 -3.01
CA CYS A 115 10.90 0.57 -4.31
C CYS A 115 9.91 1.57 -4.93
N LYS A 116 10.17 2.01 -6.15
CA LYS A 116 9.38 3.00 -6.88
C LYS A 116 8.23 2.34 -7.64
N THR A 117 7.12 3.09 -7.82
CA THR A 117 6.02 2.72 -8.71
C THR A 117 6.08 3.56 -9.97
N MET A 118 5.97 2.95 -11.14
CA MET A 118 5.81 3.61 -12.44
C MET A 118 4.67 2.98 -13.23
N ASP A 119 4.15 3.67 -14.24
CA ASP A 119 3.22 3.03 -15.18
C ASP A 119 3.99 2.18 -16.21
N PHE A 120 3.26 1.45 -17.05
CA PHE A 120 3.86 0.59 -18.08
C PHE A 120 4.61 1.37 -19.18
N ASN A 121 4.51 2.70 -19.21
CA ASN A 121 5.30 3.59 -20.06
C ASN A 121 6.44 4.28 -19.28
N GLU A 122 6.75 3.80 -18.08
CA GLU A 122 7.78 4.34 -17.19
C GLU A 122 7.56 5.81 -16.78
N VAL A 123 6.29 6.21 -16.64
CA VAL A 123 5.89 7.52 -16.11
C VAL A 123 5.43 7.38 -14.66
N ASP A 124 5.71 8.35 -13.82
CA ASP A 124 5.28 8.37 -12.40
C ASP A 124 3.76 8.29 -12.27
N THR A 125 3.24 7.27 -11.56
CA THR A 125 1.80 6.94 -11.53
C THR A 125 0.96 7.74 -10.55
N PHE A 126 1.45 7.92 -9.32
CA PHE A 126 0.63 8.46 -8.22
C PHE A 126 1.06 9.83 -7.75
N LYS A 127 2.33 9.98 -7.60
CA LYS A 127 3.02 11.18 -7.14
C LYS A 127 4.48 11.03 -7.49
N GLN A 128 5.18 12.12 -7.48
CA GLN A 128 6.63 12.09 -7.55
C GLN A 128 7.16 11.36 -6.30
N MET A 129 7.62 10.12 -6.48
CA MET A 129 8.31 9.37 -5.44
C MET A 129 9.76 9.86 -5.33
N HIS A 130 10.41 9.51 -4.21
CA HIS A 130 11.82 9.85 -4.01
C HIS A 130 12.70 9.24 -5.12
N ASN A 131 13.71 9.98 -5.55
CA ASN A 131 14.72 9.46 -6.48
C ASN A 131 15.95 9.01 -5.69
N GLY A 132 16.60 7.93 -6.15
CA GLY A 132 17.77 7.35 -5.50
C GLY A 132 17.44 6.51 -4.27
N ILE A 133 18.47 6.23 -3.46
CA ILE A 133 18.39 5.33 -2.30
C ILE A 133 18.34 6.14 -1.02
N CYS A 134 17.44 5.79 -0.10
CA CYS A 134 17.40 6.42 1.23
C CYS A 134 16.81 5.51 2.30
N ASP A 135 17.15 5.78 3.56
CA ASP A 135 16.48 5.13 4.69
C ASP A 135 15.07 5.68 4.88
N ILE A 136 14.13 4.78 5.13
CA ILE A 136 12.72 5.11 5.35
C ILE A 136 12.56 5.62 6.78
N ASN A 137 11.90 6.76 6.92
CA ASN A 137 11.62 7.38 8.21
C ASN A 137 10.27 8.12 8.20
N SER A 138 9.86 8.65 9.33
CA SER A 138 8.57 9.32 9.48
C SER A 138 8.39 10.60 8.64
N LEU A 139 9.44 11.18 8.07
CA LEU A 139 9.37 12.39 7.25
C LEU A 139 9.22 12.06 5.76
N ASN A 140 9.83 10.95 5.29
CA ASN A 140 9.83 10.56 3.88
C ASN A 140 8.91 9.37 3.56
N VAL A 141 8.30 8.73 4.58
CA VAL A 141 7.45 7.53 4.38
C VAL A 141 6.37 7.72 3.32
N MET A 142 5.78 8.92 3.21
CA MET A 142 4.77 9.20 2.19
C MET A 142 5.32 9.28 0.77
N ASP A 143 6.62 9.45 0.60
CA ASP A 143 7.28 9.60 -0.70
C ASP A 143 8.14 8.37 -1.05
N THR A 144 8.17 7.37 -0.16
CA THR A 144 8.94 6.13 -0.30
C THR A 144 8.09 4.87 -0.19
N ILE A 145 6.80 4.99 0.16
CA ILE A 145 5.91 3.84 0.37
C ILE A 145 4.61 3.99 -0.43
N THR A 146 4.25 2.92 -1.11
CA THR A 146 2.89 2.58 -1.55
C THR A 146 2.65 1.10 -1.22
N SER A 147 1.40 0.64 -1.14
CA SER A 147 1.10 -0.73 -0.72
C SER A 147 1.86 -1.80 -1.52
N ILE A 148 1.95 -1.60 -2.83
CA ILE A 148 2.54 -2.57 -3.75
C ILE A 148 4.07 -2.61 -3.75
N THR A 149 4.75 -1.63 -3.13
CA THR A 149 6.19 -1.44 -3.28
C THR A 149 7.04 -2.00 -2.15
N PHE A 150 6.45 -2.41 -1.04
CA PHE A 150 7.24 -2.81 0.10
C PHE A 150 7.16 -4.30 0.44
N PHE A 151 8.27 -4.81 0.91
CA PHE A 151 8.44 -6.13 1.48
C PHE A 151 8.88 -5.97 2.93
N VAL A 152 8.33 -6.77 3.83
CA VAL A 152 8.66 -6.73 5.26
C VAL A 152 9.11 -8.10 5.74
N LEU A 153 10.31 -8.16 6.30
CA LEU A 153 10.87 -9.36 6.93
C LEU A 153 10.47 -9.44 8.40
N PHE A 154 9.76 -10.49 8.77
CA PHE A 154 9.44 -10.88 10.14
C PHE A 154 10.28 -12.10 10.58
N GLU A 155 10.81 -12.08 11.80
CA GLU A 155 11.68 -13.16 12.27
C GLU A 155 10.89 -14.38 12.74
N ASP A 156 9.74 -14.16 13.40
CA ASP A 156 8.99 -15.16 14.16
C ASP A 156 7.54 -15.35 13.70
N ARG A 157 7.16 -14.85 12.54
CA ARG A 157 5.77 -14.84 12.04
C ARG A 157 4.76 -14.13 12.97
N ASN A 158 5.23 -13.33 13.90
CA ASN A 158 4.37 -12.45 14.69
C ASN A 158 4.05 -11.18 13.87
N TYR A 159 3.24 -11.37 12.84
CA TYR A 159 2.97 -10.34 11.86
C TYR A 159 2.18 -9.18 12.44
N LEU A 160 2.57 -7.96 12.05
CA LEU A 160 1.74 -6.79 12.26
C LEU A 160 0.52 -6.85 11.36
N LYS A 161 -0.65 -6.44 11.88
CA LYS A 161 -1.88 -6.29 11.11
C LYS A 161 -2.16 -4.82 10.78
N PHE A 162 -2.88 -4.63 9.68
CA PHE A 162 -3.39 -3.31 9.30
C PHE A 162 -4.51 -2.85 10.25
N ASP A 163 -4.62 -1.55 10.48
CA ASP A 163 -5.81 -0.95 11.11
C ASP A 163 -6.96 -0.97 10.09
N GLU A 164 -7.97 -1.82 10.33
CA GLU A 164 -9.08 -2.05 9.40
C GLU A 164 -9.98 -0.83 9.17
N ARG A 165 -9.87 0.18 10.02
CA ARG A 165 -10.58 1.45 9.83
C ARG A 165 -9.93 2.32 8.75
N LEU A 166 -8.66 2.09 8.44
CA LEU A 166 -7.92 2.75 7.36
C LEU A 166 -8.02 1.93 6.06
N GLY A 167 -7.81 2.61 4.92
CA GLY A 167 -7.82 1.96 3.61
C GLY A 167 -9.17 1.99 2.91
N VAL A 168 -9.15 1.61 1.63
CA VAL A 168 -10.36 1.59 0.79
C VAL A 168 -11.40 0.62 1.35
N GLY A 169 -12.64 1.08 1.50
CA GLY A 169 -13.72 0.31 2.15
C GLY A 169 -13.72 0.39 3.67
N GLY A 170 -12.70 0.94 4.29
CA GLY A 170 -12.66 1.25 5.72
C GLY A 170 -13.30 2.60 6.06
N GLU A 171 -13.46 2.87 7.34
CA GLU A 171 -14.08 4.11 7.87
C GLU A 171 -13.37 5.38 7.35
N PHE A 172 -12.04 5.37 7.27
CA PHE A 172 -11.23 6.53 6.91
C PHE A 172 -10.67 6.50 5.47
N GLY A 173 -10.91 5.46 4.71
CA GLY A 173 -10.76 5.42 3.25
C GLY A 173 -9.34 5.45 2.67
N ALA A 174 -8.26 5.62 3.46
CA ALA A 174 -6.86 5.63 2.99
C ALA A 174 -5.86 5.65 4.15
N GLY A 175 -4.56 5.49 3.84
CA GLY A 175 -3.44 5.70 4.76
C GLY A 175 -3.02 4.47 5.53
N GLU A 176 -3.54 3.31 5.19
CA GLU A 176 -3.27 2.04 5.83
C GLU A 176 -1.82 1.60 5.67
N GLU A 177 -1.26 1.75 4.48
CA GLU A 177 0.12 1.36 4.16
C GLU A 177 1.14 2.25 4.90
N VAL A 178 0.86 3.54 4.96
CA VAL A 178 1.71 4.49 5.68
C VAL A 178 1.64 4.25 7.17
N ASP A 179 0.43 3.99 7.72
CA ASP A 179 0.23 3.64 9.13
C ASP A 179 0.97 2.35 9.51
N TYR A 180 0.90 1.34 8.64
CA TYR A 180 1.55 0.05 8.83
C TYR A 180 3.07 0.20 8.94
N ILE A 181 3.68 0.93 8.02
CA ILE A 181 5.12 1.19 8.04
C ILE A 181 5.54 2.07 9.22
N LEU A 182 4.76 3.11 9.56
CA LEU A 182 5.05 3.94 10.74
C LEU A 182 4.99 3.14 12.04
N GLU A 183 4.06 2.19 12.16
CA GLU A 183 4.00 1.28 13.31
C GLU A 183 5.26 0.41 13.38
N LEU A 184 5.70 -0.19 12.25
CA LEU A 184 6.95 -0.98 12.21
C LEU A 184 8.17 -0.13 12.58
N LEU A 185 8.29 1.08 12.04
CA LEU A 185 9.36 2.01 12.40
C LEU A 185 9.36 2.36 13.89
N SER A 186 8.16 2.52 14.49
CA SER A 186 8.01 2.79 15.92
C SER A 186 8.45 1.62 16.81
N ARG A 187 8.41 0.39 16.28
CA ARG A 187 8.90 -0.84 16.92
C ARG A 187 10.39 -1.08 16.68
N GLY A 188 11.10 -0.15 16.03
CA GLY A 188 12.54 -0.23 15.78
C GLY A 188 12.93 -0.92 14.46
N TYR A 189 11.98 -1.27 13.61
CA TYR A 189 12.28 -1.77 12.28
C TYR A 189 12.99 -0.69 11.46
N LYS A 190 14.04 -1.06 10.72
CA LYS A 190 14.70 -0.18 9.76
C LYS A 190 14.25 -0.52 8.36
N GLY A 191 14.04 0.49 7.54
CA GLY A 191 13.65 0.34 6.14
C GLY A 191 14.54 1.11 5.19
N ARG A 192 14.75 0.58 3.99
CA ARG A 192 15.46 1.22 2.89
C ARG A 192 14.62 1.24 1.63
N TYR A 193 14.65 2.36 0.95
CA TYR A 193 13.97 2.61 -0.31
C TYR A 193 14.97 2.68 -1.45
N PHE A 194 14.60 2.10 -2.61
CA PHE A 194 15.39 2.05 -3.85
C PHE A 194 14.60 2.68 -4.99
N GLY A 195 14.97 3.89 -5.39
CA GLY A 195 14.25 4.64 -6.44
C GLY A 195 14.46 4.11 -7.86
N ASP A 196 15.48 3.27 -8.08
CA ASP A 196 15.78 2.66 -9.37
C ASP A 196 15.10 1.29 -9.55
N ASP A 197 14.62 0.68 -8.46
CA ASP A 197 13.82 -0.54 -8.51
C ASP A 197 12.35 -0.17 -8.73
N ILE A 198 11.70 -0.83 -9.69
CA ILE A 198 10.39 -0.41 -10.18
C ILE A 198 9.40 -1.57 -10.11
N ILE A 199 8.19 -1.25 -9.61
CA ILE A 199 7.00 -2.07 -9.76
C ILE A 199 6.01 -1.29 -10.64
N TYR A 200 5.44 -1.97 -11.63
CA TYR A 200 4.50 -1.35 -12.55
C TYR A 200 3.07 -1.36 -11.98
N HIS A 201 2.35 -0.26 -12.22
CA HIS A 201 0.94 -0.12 -11.89
C HIS A 201 0.28 0.86 -12.86
N PRO A 202 -0.93 0.60 -13.37
CA PRO A 202 -1.61 1.47 -14.32
C PRO A 202 -1.81 2.90 -13.80
N ALA A 203 -1.56 3.89 -14.65
CA ALA A 203 -1.86 5.27 -14.33
C ALA A 203 -3.37 5.50 -14.16
N LYS A 204 -3.80 6.10 -13.05
CA LYS A 204 -5.23 6.41 -12.84
C LYS A 204 -5.67 7.55 -13.76
N LYS A 205 -6.68 7.30 -14.59
CA LYS A 205 -7.31 8.35 -15.40
C LYS A 205 -7.99 9.39 -14.49
N HIS A 206 -7.58 10.65 -14.59
CA HIS A 206 -8.18 11.73 -13.84
C HIS A 206 -9.48 12.21 -14.52
N SER A 207 -10.62 12.05 -13.84
CA SER A 207 -11.87 12.70 -14.22
C SER A 207 -12.23 13.77 -13.19
N LYS A 208 -12.76 14.93 -13.65
CA LYS A 208 -13.35 15.92 -12.75
C LYS A 208 -14.82 15.56 -12.56
N SER A 209 -15.16 14.91 -11.47
CA SER A 209 -16.52 14.50 -11.16
C SER A 209 -16.81 14.68 -9.66
N LYS A 210 -18.10 14.63 -9.30
CA LYS A 210 -18.53 14.66 -7.90
C LYS A 210 -17.95 13.50 -7.08
N GLU A 211 -17.77 12.36 -7.72
CA GLU A 211 -17.14 11.16 -7.15
C GLU A 211 -15.66 11.38 -6.84
N LYS A 212 -14.95 12.14 -7.68
CA LYS A 212 -13.57 12.54 -7.41
C LYS A 212 -13.46 13.32 -6.11
N TYR A 213 -14.29 14.34 -5.89
CA TYR A 213 -14.24 15.14 -4.66
C TYR A 213 -14.62 14.34 -3.42
N GLN A 214 -15.52 13.35 -3.54
CA GLN A 214 -15.81 12.42 -2.46
C GLN A 214 -14.58 11.54 -2.14
N ARG A 215 -13.89 11.05 -3.16
CA ARG A 215 -12.64 10.31 -2.99
C ARG A 215 -11.56 11.17 -2.35
N ASP A 216 -11.39 12.42 -2.80
CA ASP A 216 -10.42 13.36 -2.23
C ASP A 216 -10.72 13.67 -0.76
N PHE A 217 -12.00 13.77 -0.39
CA PHE A 217 -12.44 13.89 1.00
C PHE A 217 -12.07 12.65 1.82
N ASN A 218 -12.34 11.45 1.29
CA ASN A 218 -12.02 10.19 1.96
C ASN A 218 -10.50 10.00 2.15
N TYR A 219 -9.70 10.35 1.15
CA TYR A 219 -8.24 10.36 1.29
C TYR A 219 -7.77 11.39 2.33
N GLY A 220 -8.44 12.55 2.36
CA GLY A 220 -8.23 13.54 3.42
C GLY A 220 -8.53 12.96 4.80
N ARG A 221 -9.64 12.22 4.96
CA ARG A 221 -10.01 11.55 6.22
C ARG A 221 -8.95 10.56 6.68
N GLY A 222 -8.49 9.70 5.79
CA GLY A 222 -7.41 8.75 6.10
C GLY A 222 -6.15 9.44 6.58
N PHE A 223 -5.70 10.50 5.87
CA PHE A 223 -4.55 11.29 6.30
C PHE A 223 -4.79 11.99 7.66
N GLY A 224 -5.99 12.51 7.92
CA GLY A 224 -6.36 13.11 9.21
C GLY A 224 -6.30 12.10 10.36
N ALA A 225 -6.85 10.91 10.15
CA ALA A 225 -6.80 9.80 11.10
C ALA A 225 -5.36 9.36 11.39
N LEU A 226 -4.52 9.23 10.35
CA LEU A 226 -3.09 8.95 10.47
C LEU A 226 -2.38 10.01 11.31
N CYS A 227 -2.61 11.30 11.05
CA CYS A 227 -2.04 12.38 11.86
C CYS A 227 -2.48 12.28 13.32
N LYS A 228 -3.73 11.93 13.61
CA LYS A 228 -4.22 11.68 14.97
C LYS A 228 -3.47 10.54 15.65
N LYS A 229 -3.29 9.41 14.94
CA LYS A 229 -2.51 8.27 15.44
C LYS A 229 -1.10 8.69 15.81
N GLU A 230 -0.42 9.38 14.91
CA GLU A 230 0.96 9.81 15.11
C GLU A 230 1.09 10.82 16.24
N ILE A 231 0.32 11.90 16.21
CA ILE A 231 0.46 13.02 17.15
C ILE A 231 0.01 12.62 18.58
N VAL A 232 -1.15 11.98 18.66
CA VAL A 232 -1.81 11.75 19.98
C VAL A 232 -1.38 10.42 20.58
N TYR A 233 -1.36 9.34 19.80
CA TYR A 233 -1.13 7.99 20.33
C TYR A 233 0.33 7.55 20.27
N ARG A 234 1.05 7.84 19.16
CA ARG A 234 2.49 7.53 19.02
C ARG A 234 3.41 8.67 19.48
N LYS A 235 2.85 9.85 19.88
CA LYS A 235 3.60 11.02 20.36
C LYS A 235 4.62 11.58 19.35
N ASN A 236 4.42 11.33 18.06
CA ASN A 236 5.27 11.79 16.98
C ASN A 236 4.93 13.25 16.60
N LYS A 237 5.52 14.20 17.31
CA LYS A 237 5.27 15.64 17.12
C LYS A 237 5.65 16.16 15.72
N LYS A 238 6.46 15.41 14.93
CA LYS A 238 6.81 15.79 13.55
C LYS A 238 5.56 15.88 12.66
N PHE A 239 4.55 15.05 12.93
CA PHE A 239 3.29 15.05 12.18
C PHE A 239 2.44 16.31 12.39
N ILE A 240 2.67 17.10 13.43
CA ILE A 240 2.06 18.44 13.58
C ILE A 240 2.49 19.35 12.43
N LYS A 241 3.81 19.40 12.16
CA LYS A 241 4.37 20.20 11.06
C LYS A 241 3.91 19.71 9.70
N ILE A 242 3.88 18.37 9.50
CA ILE A 242 3.43 17.76 8.26
C ILE A 242 1.94 18.09 7.99
N MET A 243 1.08 17.96 9.00
CA MET A 243 -0.34 18.29 8.89
C MET A 243 -0.55 19.78 8.59
N ALA A 244 0.12 20.66 9.32
CA ALA A 244 0.05 22.11 9.11
C ALA A 244 0.50 22.49 7.69
N TYR A 245 1.64 22.00 7.24
CA TYR A 245 2.15 22.23 5.88
C TYR A 245 1.15 21.79 4.81
N LYS A 246 0.59 20.58 4.94
CA LYS A 246 -0.37 20.05 3.97
C LYS A 246 -1.69 20.83 3.95
N ILE A 247 -2.12 21.40 5.09
CA ILE A 247 -3.31 22.28 5.16
C ILE A 247 -2.99 23.63 4.50
N ILE A 248 -1.87 24.27 4.85
CA ILE A 248 -1.44 25.56 4.26
C ILE A 248 -1.30 25.46 2.74
N ARG A 249 -0.67 24.38 2.25
CA ARG A 249 -0.55 24.12 0.80
C ARG A 249 -1.93 24.06 0.10
N ASN A 250 -2.92 23.45 0.74
CA ASN A 250 -4.26 23.37 0.16
C ASN A 250 -4.99 24.74 0.21
N ILE A 251 -4.81 25.52 1.27
CA ILE A 251 -5.31 26.91 1.34
C ILE A 251 -4.70 27.75 0.21
N GLY A 252 -3.39 27.63 -0.01
CA GLY A 252 -2.71 28.27 -1.15
C GLY A 252 -3.32 27.86 -2.51
N GLY A 253 -3.64 26.58 -2.68
CA GLY A 253 -4.32 26.10 -3.90
C GLY A 253 -5.71 26.70 -4.11
N ILE A 254 -6.47 26.92 -3.04
CA ILE A 254 -7.78 27.62 -3.10
C ILE A 254 -7.60 29.08 -3.52
N VAL A 255 -6.66 29.79 -2.90
CA VAL A 255 -6.37 31.19 -3.17
C VAL A 255 -5.90 31.39 -4.61
N LEU A 256 -5.04 30.50 -5.12
CA LEU A 256 -4.52 30.53 -6.49
C LEU A 256 -5.50 29.95 -7.52
N ASN A 257 -6.76 29.71 -7.13
CA ASN A 257 -7.83 29.20 -7.99
C ASN A 257 -7.50 27.87 -8.74
N LYS A 258 -6.66 27.02 -8.13
CA LYS A 258 -6.33 25.68 -8.61
C LYS A 258 -7.34 24.70 -8.04
N ASP A 259 -8.13 24.01 -8.83
CA ASP A 259 -9.11 22.99 -8.42
C ASP A 259 -9.67 23.17 -6.97
N ARG A 260 -10.45 24.23 -6.75
CA ARG A 260 -11.00 24.58 -5.42
C ARG A 260 -11.77 23.42 -4.77
N GLY A 261 -12.46 22.62 -5.59
CA GLY A 261 -13.21 21.45 -5.10
C GLY A 261 -12.28 20.42 -4.43
N TYR A 262 -11.19 20.07 -5.08
CA TYR A 262 -10.15 19.18 -4.55
C TYR A 262 -9.58 19.70 -3.22
N HIS A 263 -9.12 20.94 -3.21
CA HIS A 263 -8.46 21.49 -2.01
C HIS A 263 -9.42 21.60 -0.83
N THR A 264 -10.68 22.02 -1.10
CA THR A 264 -11.71 22.14 -0.05
C THR A 264 -12.11 20.76 0.50
N ALA A 265 -12.35 19.78 -0.37
CA ALA A 265 -12.68 18.42 0.03
C ALA A 265 -11.56 17.79 0.89
N THR A 266 -10.31 17.95 0.44
CA THR A 266 -9.14 17.43 1.14
C THR A 266 -8.96 18.06 2.53
N ILE A 267 -9.11 19.39 2.69
CA ILE A 267 -9.01 20.05 4.01
C ILE A 267 -10.12 19.56 4.94
N LYS A 268 -11.37 19.54 4.46
CA LYS A 268 -12.52 19.06 5.25
C LYS A 268 -12.28 17.61 5.71
N GLY A 269 -11.82 16.76 4.80
CA GLY A 269 -11.49 15.37 5.12
C GLY A 269 -10.43 15.27 6.22
N ARG A 270 -9.31 16.01 6.12
CA ARG A 270 -8.23 15.99 7.12
C ARG A 270 -8.71 16.39 8.50
N ILE A 271 -9.50 17.47 8.59
CA ILE A 271 -10.05 17.93 9.87
C ILE A 271 -11.01 16.89 10.45
N ASN A 272 -11.89 16.33 9.60
CA ASN A 272 -12.86 15.32 9.99
C ASN A 272 -12.14 14.05 10.52
N GLY A 273 -11.21 13.47 9.75
CA GLY A 273 -10.48 12.28 10.15
C GLY A 273 -9.66 12.48 11.45
N PHE A 274 -9.03 13.65 11.61
CA PHE A 274 -8.34 13.96 12.87
C PHE A 274 -9.28 14.05 14.07
N LYS A 275 -10.48 14.58 13.91
CA LYS A 275 -11.47 14.69 14.99
C LYS A 275 -12.09 13.34 15.34
N GLU A 276 -12.50 12.58 14.35
CA GLU A 276 -13.31 11.37 14.52
C GLU A 276 -12.50 10.13 14.87
N TYR A 277 -11.23 10.03 14.45
CA TYR A 277 -10.41 8.86 14.76
C TYR A 277 -10.25 8.74 16.29
N LYS A 278 -10.65 7.57 16.82
CA LYS A 278 -10.46 7.14 18.22
C LYS A 278 -9.70 5.81 18.21
N LYS A 279 -8.81 5.61 19.16
CA LYS A 279 -8.08 4.33 19.29
C LYS A 279 -8.99 3.24 19.86
#